data_9ce1bb882bd3d2deeb35c7ff0cb7af13
#
_entry.id   9ce1bb882bd3d2deeb35c7ff0cb7af13
#
_cell.length_a   1.000
_cell.length_b   1.000
_cell.length_c   1.000
_cell.angle_alpha   90.00
_cell.angle_beta   90.00
_cell.angle_gamma   90.00
#
_symmetry.space_group_name_H-M   'P 1'
#
loop_
_entity.id
_entity.type
_entity.pdbx_description
1 polymer ?
#
loop_
_entity_poly.entity_id
_entity_poly.type
_entity_poly.pdbx_seq_one_letter_code
_entity_poly.pdbx_strand_id
1 'polypeptide(L)'
;HMLAIARAVDARITLLHVLERPRETGELPTDPLHWHLKKNAMKVYLDQITTRLKNANLDVSNIVLEGVPAECVIEYANSNDVDLIALSTHGRSGLSGWNVSSVVQKIILRAYKSTLLVRAYTPRASDLNKAQPYKRLFVALDCSARAEMVLPIALSLSQFYQVELILGTVIRTPELLHRFPPSTEDQELVKRISEHNRKAAGHYFNQLTSQFSSQGIDLQTRLITSSNVIATLHDIVQQEKIDLVVLAA
;
A
#
# COMPACT_ATOMS: atom_id res chain seq x y z
N HIS A 1 -6.45 7.83 -4.71
CA HIS A 1 -5.11 7.52 -4.19
C HIS A 1 -4.10 7.38 -5.33
N MET A 2 -4.28 6.45 -6.29
CA MET A 2 -3.32 6.28 -7.40
C MET A 2 -3.04 7.59 -8.17
N LEU A 3 -4.08 8.35 -8.52
CA LEU A 3 -3.91 9.63 -9.22
C LEU A 3 -3.13 10.66 -8.41
N ALA A 4 -3.26 10.61 -7.09
CA ALA A 4 -2.50 11.48 -6.21
C ALA A 4 -1.01 11.14 -6.24
N ILE A 5 -0.67 9.86 -6.16
CA ILE A 5 0.72 9.42 -6.27
C ILE A 5 1.27 9.78 -7.65
N ALA A 6 0.53 9.47 -8.71
CA ALA A 6 0.96 9.76 -10.08
C ALA A 6 1.26 11.24 -10.32
N ARG A 7 0.45 12.16 -9.76
CA ARG A 7 0.71 13.61 -9.85
C ARG A 7 1.94 14.05 -9.07
N ALA A 8 2.17 13.46 -7.89
CA ALA A 8 3.29 13.86 -7.04
C ALA A 8 4.66 13.44 -7.60
N VAL A 9 4.71 12.37 -8.40
CA VAL A 9 5.95 11.83 -8.97
C VAL A 9 5.98 11.88 -10.51
N ASP A 10 5.02 12.56 -11.13
CA ASP A 10 4.86 12.66 -12.59
C ASP A 10 4.88 11.30 -13.29
N ALA A 11 4.12 10.35 -12.75
CA ALA A 11 4.13 8.98 -13.20
C ALA A 11 3.21 8.75 -14.40
N ARG A 12 3.64 7.89 -15.33
CA ARG A 12 2.79 7.33 -16.38
C ARG A 12 1.88 6.24 -15.79
N ILE A 13 0.62 6.21 -16.19
CA ILE A 13 -0.37 5.25 -15.72
C ILE A 13 -0.74 4.29 -16.85
N THR A 14 -0.73 2.99 -16.58
CA THR A 14 -1.34 1.99 -17.44
C THR A 14 -2.56 1.39 -16.76
N LEU A 15 -3.73 1.55 -17.38
CA LEU A 15 -4.96 0.87 -16.95
C LEU A 15 -4.97 -0.53 -17.55
N LEU A 16 -4.85 -1.54 -16.70
CA LEU A 16 -4.80 -2.93 -17.12
C LEU A 16 -6.06 -3.67 -16.69
N HIS A 17 -6.68 -4.37 -17.62
CA HIS A 17 -7.78 -5.29 -17.34
C HIS A 17 -7.45 -6.68 -17.89
N VAL A 18 -7.72 -7.72 -17.09
CA VAL A 18 -7.54 -9.11 -17.52
C VAL A 18 -8.90 -9.77 -17.71
N LEU A 19 -9.13 -10.26 -18.92
CA LEU A 19 -10.27 -11.13 -19.22
C LEU A 19 -9.89 -12.57 -18.87
N GLU A 20 -10.50 -13.08 -17.83
CA GLU A 20 -10.28 -14.46 -17.40
C GLU A 20 -10.95 -15.41 -18.40
N ARG A 21 -10.17 -16.31 -18.98
CA ARG A 21 -10.71 -17.37 -19.83
C ARG A 21 -11.47 -18.36 -18.95
N PRO A 22 -12.66 -18.81 -19.34
CA PRO A 22 -13.33 -19.90 -18.66
C PRO A 22 -12.40 -21.09 -18.57
N ARG A 23 -12.29 -21.70 -17.39
CA ARG A 23 -11.55 -22.95 -17.23
C ARG A 23 -12.26 -24.02 -18.06
N GLU A 24 -11.50 -24.88 -18.73
CA GLU A 24 -12.02 -26.04 -19.47
C GLU A 24 -12.57 -27.12 -18.52
N THR A 25 -13.48 -26.75 -17.65
CA THR A 25 -14.19 -27.67 -16.75
C THR A 25 -15.58 -27.97 -17.32
N GLY A 26 -15.62 -28.67 -18.46
CA GLY A 26 -16.86 -29.29 -18.97
C GLY A 26 -18.02 -28.36 -19.35
N GLU A 27 -17.86 -27.05 -19.25
CA GLU A 27 -18.82 -26.08 -19.74
C GLU A 27 -18.63 -25.85 -21.24
N LEU A 28 -19.74 -25.67 -21.97
CA LEU A 28 -19.76 -25.41 -23.41
C LEU A 28 -18.72 -24.38 -23.81
N PRO A 29 -18.00 -24.56 -24.94
CA PRO A 29 -17.02 -23.60 -25.42
C PRO A 29 -17.65 -22.22 -25.46
N THR A 30 -16.99 -21.24 -24.85
CA THR A 30 -17.46 -19.85 -24.85
C THR A 30 -17.67 -19.43 -26.30
N ASP A 31 -18.89 -19.01 -26.66
CA ASP A 31 -19.20 -18.49 -27.98
C ASP A 31 -18.18 -17.41 -28.38
N PRO A 32 -17.43 -17.58 -29.47
CA PRO A 32 -16.43 -16.61 -29.91
C PRO A 32 -17.01 -15.21 -30.07
N LEU A 33 -18.27 -15.08 -30.51
CA LEU A 33 -18.94 -13.79 -30.64
C LEU A 33 -19.13 -13.14 -29.27
N HIS A 34 -19.62 -13.88 -28.29
CA HIS A 34 -19.79 -13.40 -26.93
C HIS A 34 -18.45 -12.94 -26.30
N TRP A 35 -17.36 -13.69 -26.56
CA TRP A 35 -16.02 -13.32 -26.11
C TRP A 35 -15.55 -12.01 -26.73
N HIS A 36 -15.70 -11.85 -28.04
CA HIS A 36 -15.38 -10.62 -28.77
C HIS A 36 -16.19 -9.41 -28.25
N LEU A 37 -17.47 -9.57 -28.02
CA LEU A 37 -18.32 -8.52 -27.46
C LEU A 37 -17.86 -8.10 -26.07
N LYS A 38 -17.50 -9.05 -25.20
CA LYS A 38 -16.98 -8.79 -23.85
C LYS A 38 -15.66 -8.03 -23.91
N LYS A 39 -14.75 -8.45 -24.80
CA LYS A 39 -13.45 -7.78 -25.00
C LYS A 39 -13.64 -6.35 -25.50
N ASN A 40 -14.49 -6.13 -26.50
CA ASN A 40 -14.79 -4.80 -27.03
C ASN A 40 -15.46 -3.91 -25.99
N ALA A 41 -16.43 -4.41 -25.24
CA ALA A 41 -17.06 -3.64 -24.16
C ALA A 41 -16.04 -3.18 -23.11
N MET A 42 -15.09 -4.04 -22.74
CA MET A 42 -14.05 -3.69 -21.78
C MET A 42 -13.06 -2.67 -22.36
N LYS A 43 -12.69 -2.81 -23.63
CA LYS A 43 -11.84 -1.84 -24.30
C LYS A 43 -12.49 -0.46 -24.35
N VAL A 44 -13.75 -0.38 -24.77
CA VAL A 44 -14.50 0.89 -24.77
C VAL A 44 -14.57 1.52 -23.38
N TYR A 45 -14.81 0.72 -22.35
CA TYR A 45 -14.81 1.18 -20.96
C TYR A 45 -13.45 1.76 -20.54
N LEU A 46 -12.34 1.07 -20.83
CA LEU A 46 -11.00 1.58 -20.51
C LEU A 46 -10.64 2.82 -21.33
N ASP A 47 -11.05 2.90 -22.59
CA ASP A 47 -10.83 4.08 -23.45
C ASP A 47 -11.55 5.31 -22.89
N GLN A 48 -12.78 5.15 -22.39
CA GLN A 48 -13.51 6.22 -21.72
C GLN A 48 -12.79 6.74 -20.47
N ILE A 49 -12.30 5.82 -19.62
CA ILE A 49 -11.52 6.20 -18.44
C ILE A 49 -10.22 6.88 -18.84
N THR A 50 -9.50 6.33 -19.81
CA THR A 50 -8.24 6.88 -20.33
C THR A 50 -8.45 8.32 -20.82
N THR A 51 -9.48 8.56 -21.62
CA THR A 51 -9.81 9.90 -22.13
C THR A 51 -10.11 10.87 -20.98
N ARG A 52 -10.89 10.43 -20.00
CA ARG A 52 -11.21 11.26 -18.83
C ARG A 52 -9.97 11.61 -18.00
N LEU A 53 -9.05 10.70 -17.86
CA LEU A 53 -7.80 10.93 -17.12
C LEU A 53 -6.79 11.79 -17.90
N LYS A 54 -6.70 11.63 -19.22
CA LYS A 54 -5.91 12.51 -20.10
C LYS A 54 -6.43 13.94 -20.06
N ASN A 55 -7.73 14.15 -20.03
CA ASN A 55 -8.33 15.48 -19.86
C ASN A 55 -8.02 16.11 -18.49
N ALA A 56 -7.58 15.31 -17.51
CA ALA A 56 -7.07 15.77 -16.22
C ALA A 56 -5.53 15.94 -16.19
N ASN A 57 -4.89 16.05 -17.36
CA ASN A 57 -3.45 16.21 -17.56
C ASN A 57 -2.61 15.07 -16.97
N LEU A 58 -3.05 13.83 -17.12
CA LEU A 58 -2.29 12.65 -16.73
C LEU A 58 -1.83 11.88 -17.97
N ASP A 59 -0.61 11.36 -17.95
CA ASP A 59 -0.12 10.44 -18.99
C ASP A 59 -0.70 9.04 -18.73
N VAL A 60 -1.66 8.62 -19.56
CA VAL A 60 -2.43 7.39 -19.34
C VAL A 60 -2.53 6.58 -20.62
N SER A 61 -2.24 5.30 -20.50
CA SER A 61 -2.51 4.26 -21.51
C SER A 61 -3.42 3.18 -20.93
N ASN A 62 -3.94 2.29 -21.78
CA ASN A 62 -4.70 1.14 -21.32
C ASN A 62 -4.39 -0.12 -22.14
N ILE A 63 -4.62 -1.28 -21.51
CA ILE A 63 -4.46 -2.59 -22.13
C ILE A 63 -5.46 -3.60 -21.58
N VAL A 64 -5.96 -4.46 -22.47
CA VAL A 64 -6.78 -5.62 -22.11
C VAL A 64 -5.98 -6.87 -22.41
N LEU A 65 -5.71 -7.66 -21.39
CA LEU A 65 -5.03 -8.96 -21.49
C LEU A 65 -6.03 -10.10 -21.33
N GLU A 66 -5.65 -11.29 -21.78
CA GLU A 66 -6.45 -12.51 -21.64
C GLU A 66 -5.65 -13.57 -20.89
N GLY A 67 -6.22 -14.15 -19.83
CA GLY A 67 -5.53 -15.20 -19.08
C GLY A 67 -5.89 -15.24 -17.60
N VAL A 68 -4.95 -15.75 -16.78
CA VAL A 68 -5.09 -15.79 -15.32
C VAL A 68 -4.75 -14.42 -14.74
N PRO A 69 -5.67 -13.74 -14.03
CA PRO A 69 -5.49 -12.34 -13.67
C PRO A 69 -4.20 -12.02 -12.92
N ALA A 70 -3.84 -12.79 -11.89
CA ALA A 70 -2.63 -12.53 -11.13
C ALA A 70 -1.35 -12.71 -11.97
N GLU A 71 -1.31 -13.72 -12.81
CA GLU A 71 -0.15 -14.02 -13.65
C GLU A 71 0.04 -12.96 -14.73
N CYS A 72 -1.04 -12.58 -15.43
CA CYS A 72 -1.00 -11.51 -16.42
C CYS A 72 -0.52 -10.17 -15.84
N VAL A 73 -0.97 -9.81 -14.64
CA VAL A 73 -0.54 -8.56 -13.97
C VAL A 73 0.93 -8.62 -13.61
N ILE A 74 1.40 -9.75 -13.04
CA ILE A 74 2.80 -9.94 -12.63
C ILE A 74 3.72 -9.91 -13.85
N GLU A 75 3.38 -10.65 -14.89
CA GLU A 75 4.15 -10.71 -16.13
C GLU A 75 4.23 -9.37 -16.81
N TYR A 76 3.11 -8.67 -16.93
CA TYR A 76 3.07 -7.32 -17.48
C TYR A 76 3.95 -6.35 -16.68
N ALA A 77 3.83 -6.38 -15.36
CA ALA A 77 4.61 -5.49 -14.50
C ALA A 77 6.12 -5.73 -14.61
N ASN A 78 6.54 -6.98 -14.77
CA ASN A 78 7.96 -7.32 -14.92
C ASN A 78 8.51 -6.99 -16.30
N SER A 79 7.69 -7.14 -17.34
CA SER A 79 8.12 -6.93 -18.74
C SER A 79 8.07 -5.46 -19.20
N ASN A 80 7.43 -4.58 -18.44
CA ASN A 80 7.21 -3.18 -18.83
C ASN A 80 7.74 -2.16 -17.80
N ASP A 81 8.73 -2.54 -17.00
CA ASP A 81 9.39 -1.67 -16.00
C ASP A 81 8.42 -0.91 -15.10
N VAL A 82 7.40 -1.61 -14.61
CA VAL A 82 6.41 -1.02 -13.71
C VAL A 82 7.01 -0.87 -12.31
N ASP A 83 6.98 0.34 -11.76
CA ASP A 83 7.47 0.62 -10.41
C ASP A 83 6.41 0.36 -9.32
N LEU A 84 5.14 0.61 -9.63
CA LEU A 84 4.04 0.52 -8.68
C LEU A 84 2.81 -0.15 -9.28
N ILE A 85 2.33 -1.20 -8.64
CA ILE A 85 1.06 -1.85 -8.95
C ILE A 85 -0.02 -1.30 -8.01
N ALA A 86 -1.09 -0.73 -8.54
CA ALA A 86 -2.21 -0.24 -7.74
C ALA A 86 -3.43 -1.14 -7.87
N LEU A 87 -3.93 -1.62 -6.74
CA LEU A 87 -5.02 -2.59 -6.66
C LEU A 87 -6.07 -2.15 -5.64
N SER A 88 -7.33 -2.51 -5.90
CA SER A 88 -8.38 -2.49 -4.88
C SER A 88 -8.38 -3.82 -4.12
N THR A 89 -8.57 -3.77 -2.80
CA THR A 89 -8.62 -4.99 -1.96
C THR A 89 -9.75 -5.93 -2.33
N HIS A 90 -10.83 -5.41 -2.93
CA HIS A 90 -12.01 -6.17 -3.36
C HIS A 90 -12.43 -5.79 -4.77
N GLY A 91 -12.87 -6.80 -5.54
CA GLY A 91 -13.58 -6.62 -6.79
C GLY A 91 -15.10 -6.44 -6.57
N ARG A 92 -15.89 -6.66 -7.64
CA ARG A 92 -17.36 -6.54 -7.63
C ARG A 92 -18.09 -7.44 -6.63
N SER A 93 -17.46 -8.52 -6.16
CA SER A 93 -18.02 -9.52 -5.24
C SER A 93 -17.72 -9.27 -3.76
N GLY A 94 -17.22 -8.11 -3.39
CA GLY A 94 -16.71 -7.80 -2.06
C GLY A 94 -17.74 -7.89 -0.94
N LEU A 95 -17.86 -9.05 -0.31
CA LEU A 95 -18.81 -9.32 0.78
C LEU A 95 -18.16 -9.54 2.16
N SER A 96 -16.84 -9.45 2.31
CA SER A 96 -16.22 -9.65 3.63
C SER A 96 -15.25 -8.54 4.02
N GLY A 97 -15.46 -7.95 5.17
CA GLY A 97 -14.79 -6.74 5.67
C GLY A 97 -13.27 -6.82 5.83
N TRP A 98 -12.64 -8.00 5.73
CA TRP A 98 -11.22 -8.16 6.05
C TRP A 98 -10.43 -9.06 5.08
N ASN A 99 -11.08 -9.71 4.12
CA ASN A 99 -10.39 -10.64 3.22
C ASN A 99 -9.98 -9.94 1.93
N VAL A 100 -8.69 -9.86 1.70
CA VAL A 100 -8.08 -9.47 0.43
C VAL A 100 -8.35 -10.59 -0.58
N SER A 101 -8.74 -10.25 -1.82
CA SER A 101 -9.02 -11.26 -2.84
C SER A 101 -7.79 -12.14 -3.12
N SER A 102 -8.02 -13.40 -3.51
CA SER A 102 -6.93 -14.34 -3.81
C SER A 102 -6.00 -13.84 -4.94
N VAL A 103 -6.53 -13.05 -5.87
CA VAL A 103 -5.73 -12.42 -6.95
C VAL A 103 -4.78 -11.39 -6.37
N VAL A 104 -5.27 -10.51 -5.49
CA VAL A 104 -4.45 -9.47 -4.83
C VAL A 104 -3.38 -10.11 -3.96
N GLN A 105 -3.72 -11.15 -3.18
CA GLN A 105 -2.75 -11.88 -2.36
C GLN A 105 -1.61 -12.47 -3.21
N LYS A 106 -1.95 -13.11 -4.33
CA LYS A 106 -0.95 -13.67 -5.25
C LYS A 106 -0.04 -12.60 -5.85
N ILE A 107 -0.60 -11.44 -6.21
CA ILE A 107 0.19 -10.32 -6.75
C ILE A 107 1.17 -9.82 -5.70
N ILE A 108 0.71 -9.53 -4.47
CA ILE A 108 1.57 -9.04 -3.38
C ILE A 108 2.74 -9.99 -3.12
N LEU A 109 2.46 -11.30 -3.08
CA LEU A 109 3.48 -12.32 -2.73
C LEU A 109 4.47 -12.60 -3.86
N ARG A 110 4.12 -12.31 -5.13
CA ARG A 110 4.88 -12.81 -6.29
C ARG A 110 5.36 -11.73 -7.25
N ALA A 111 4.85 -10.50 -7.16
CA ALA A 111 5.20 -9.45 -8.12
C ALA A 111 6.58 -8.83 -7.86
N TYR A 112 7.10 -8.89 -6.63
CA TYR A 112 8.35 -8.23 -6.22
C TYR A 112 8.41 -6.75 -6.64
N LYS A 113 7.28 -6.09 -6.63
CA LYS A 113 7.08 -4.68 -6.99
C LYS A 113 6.37 -3.95 -5.87
N SER A 114 6.61 -2.65 -5.74
CA SER A 114 5.81 -1.83 -4.84
C SER A 114 4.33 -1.97 -5.15
N THR A 115 3.50 -2.10 -4.13
CA THR A 115 2.06 -2.33 -4.33
C THR A 115 1.23 -1.36 -3.48
N LEU A 116 0.37 -0.60 -4.14
CA LEU A 116 -0.63 0.25 -3.50
C LEU A 116 -1.94 -0.52 -3.35
N LEU A 117 -2.36 -0.74 -2.11
CA LEU A 117 -3.65 -1.34 -1.80
C LEU A 117 -4.67 -0.27 -1.39
N VAL A 118 -5.75 -0.17 -2.13
CA VAL A 118 -6.84 0.76 -1.82
C VAL A 118 -8.05 0.01 -1.31
N ARG A 119 -8.55 0.38 -0.13
CA ARG A 119 -9.77 -0.20 0.43
C ARG A 119 -11.00 0.29 -0.34
N ALA A 120 -11.82 -0.65 -0.81
CA ALA A 120 -12.97 -0.38 -1.68
C ALA A 120 -14.20 0.25 -0.99
N TYR A 121 -14.15 0.48 0.33
CA TYR A 121 -15.35 0.74 1.14
C TYR A 121 -15.84 2.18 1.21
N THR A 122 -15.11 3.15 0.69
CA THR A 122 -15.54 4.54 0.80
C THR A 122 -15.71 5.14 -0.59
N PRO A 123 -16.94 5.32 -1.09
CA PRO A 123 -17.17 6.15 -2.26
C PRO A 123 -16.82 7.60 -1.88
N ARG A 124 -15.58 8.02 -2.17
CA ARG A 124 -15.27 9.45 -2.16
C ARG A 124 -15.75 10.05 -3.45
N ALA A 125 -16.40 11.22 -3.31
CA ALA A 125 -16.94 11.99 -4.43
C ALA A 125 -15.95 12.08 -5.60
N SER A 126 -16.47 11.83 -6.79
CA SER A 126 -15.76 11.65 -8.04
C SER A 126 -15.16 12.92 -8.66
N ASP A 127 -14.86 13.93 -7.87
CA ASP A 127 -14.26 15.15 -8.39
C ASP A 127 -12.73 14.98 -8.42
N LEU A 128 -12.23 14.52 -9.59
CA LEU A 128 -10.81 14.25 -9.83
C LEU A 128 -9.92 15.48 -9.62
N ASN A 129 -10.49 16.68 -9.58
CA ASN A 129 -9.76 17.94 -9.55
C ASN A 129 -9.75 18.64 -8.19
N LYS A 130 -10.57 18.23 -7.22
CA LYS A 130 -10.81 19.03 -6.00
C LYS A 130 -10.27 18.49 -4.70
N ALA A 131 -9.78 17.27 -4.63
CA ALA A 131 -9.43 16.70 -3.34
C ALA A 131 -7.91 16.67 -3.12
N GLN A 132 -7.45 17.39 -2.12
CA GLN A 132 -6.23 17.03 -1.40
C GLN A 132 -6.47 15.60 -0.86
N PRO A 133 -5.81 14.58 -1.43
CA PRO A 133 -6.20 13.19 -1.19
C PRO A 133 -5.76 12.70 0.18
N TYR A 134 -4.77 13.37 0.75
CA TYR A 134 -4.14 13.03 2.03
C TYR A 134 -4.09 14.25 2.93
N LYS A 135 -4.16 14.01 4.24
CA LYS A 135 -3.89 14.98 5.30
C LYS A 135 -2.75 14.49 6.19
N ARG A 136 -2.68 13.17 6.39
CA ARG A 136 -1.70 12.51 7.24
C ARG A 136 -1.17 11.25 6.59
N LEU A 137 0.15 11.18 6.48
CA LEU A 137 0.89 10.00 6.03
C LEU A 137 1.57 9.34 7.22
N PHE A 138 1.56 8.03 7.27
CA PHE A 138 2.26 7.26 8.29
C PHE A 138 3.27 6.32 7.64
N VAL A 139 4.52 6.41 8.08
CA VAL A 139 5.59 5.48 7.67
C VAL A 139 5.92 4.57 8.84
N ALA A 140 5.67 3.28 8.66
CA ALA A 140 6.04 2.27 9.64
C ALA A 140 7.49 1.82 9.40
N LEU A 141 8.36 2.07 10.38
CA LEU A 141 9.78 1.75 10.33
C LEU A 141 10.13 0.75 11.44
N ASP A 142 10.96 -0.23 11.11
CA ASP A 142 11.53 -1.18 12.07
C ASP A 142 12.97 -0.87 12.44
N CYS A 143 13.44 0.34 12.15
CA CYS A 143 14.81 0.80 12.31
C CYS A 143 15.83 0.09 11.40
N SER A 144 15.40 -0.62 10.37
CA SER A 144 16.30 -1.23 9.38
C SER A 144 16.52 -0.32 8.18
N ALA A 145 17.67 -0.44 7.51
CA ALA A 145 17.95 0.23 6.24
C ALA A 145 16.95 -0.15 5.14
N ARG A 146 16.36 -1.36 5.20
CA ARG A 146 15.33 -1.79 4.28
C ARG A 146 14.04 -0.98 4.47
N ALA A 147 13.64 -0.72 5.72
CA ALA A 147 12.46 0.09 5.99
C ALA A 147 12.63 1.54 5.53
N GLU A 148 13.84 2.08 5.51
CA GLU A 148 14.13 3.43 5.05
C GLU A 148 13.92 3.63 3.54
N MET A 149 13.90 2.56 2.74
CA MET A 149 13.71 2.64 1.29
C MET A 149 12.37 3.28 0.90
N VAL A 150 11.39 3.33 1.79
CA VAL A 150 10.10 3.97 1.53
C VAL A 150 10.08 5.48 1.85
N LEU A 151 11.10 5.98 2.54
CA LEU A 151 11.17 7.40 2.93
C LEU A 151 11.13 8.36 1.74
N PRO A 152 11.88 8.14 0.64
CA PRO A 152 11.85 9.08 -0.48
C PRO A 152 10.46 9.32 -1.04
N ILE A 153 9.65 8.27 -1.22
CA ILE A 153 8.29 8.43 -1.74
C ILE A 153 7.37 9.10 -0.71
N ALA A 154 7.50 8.76 0.57
CA ALA A 154 6.71 9.37 1.64
C ALA A 154 7.01 10.87 1.79
N LEU A 155 8.29 11.25 1.73
CA LEU A 155 8.75 12.64 1.76
C LEU A 155 8.24 13.42 0.54
N SER A 156 8.38 12.86 -0.67
CA SER A 156 7.87 13.49 -1.90
C SER A 156 6.36 13.74 -1.83
N LEU A 157 5.59 12.78 -1.34
CA LEU A 157 4.14 12.93 -1.16
C LEU A 157 3.81 13.99 -0.10
N SER A 158 4.54 13.99 1.03
CA SER A 158 4.34 14.98 2.09
C SER A 158 4.65 16.39 1.60
N GLN A 159 5.74 16.59 0.89
CA GLN A 159 6.13 17.88 0.33
C GLN A 159 5.16 18.36 -0.74
N PHE A 160 4.78 17.49 -1.69
CA PHE A 160 3.90 17.86 -2.80
C PHE A 160 2.50 18.29 -2.31
N TYR A 161 1.96 17.56 -1.34
CA TYR A 161 0.62 17.83 -0.80
C TYR A 161 0.62 18.72 0.44
N GLN A 162 1.79 19.10 0.97
CA GLN A 162 1.94 19.87 2.22
C GLN A 162 1.15 19.23 3.37
N VAL A 163 1.40 17.93 3.61
CA VAL A 163 0.69 17.13 4.59
C VAL A 163 1.62 16.64 5.68
N GLU A 164 1.05 16.40 6.86
CA GLU A 164 1.75 15.87 8.03
C GLU A 164 2.32 14.47 7.74
N LEU A 165 3.59 14.27 8.06
CA LEU A 165 4.28 12.99 7.96
C LEU A 165 4.58 12.45 9.35
N ILE A 166 4.06 11.28 9.67
CA ILE A 166 4.29 10.61 10.94
C ILE A 166 5.18 9.39 10.69
N LEU A 167 6.37 9.39 11.29
CA LEU A 167 7.25 8.21 11.32
C LEU A 167 6.98 7.43 12.60
N GLY A 168 6.77 6.12 12.51
CA GLY A 168 6.47 5.34 13.69
C GLY A 168 7.10 3.96 13.72
N THR A 169 7.38 3.49 14.94
CA THR A 169 7.80 2.11 15.19
C THR A 169 7.04 1.52 16.36
N VAL A 170 6.79 0.22 16.27
CA VAL A 170 6.29 -0.56 17.40
C VAL A 170 7.43 -1.44 17.91
N ILE A 171 7.94 -1.09 19.08
CA ILE A 171 8.99 -1.82 19.76
C ILE A 171 8.35 -3.05 20.40
N ARG A 172 8.68 -4.22 19.86
CA ARG A 172 8.13 -5.47 20.36
C ARG A 172 8.65 -5.77 21.76
N THR A 173 7.73 -6.05 22.69
CA THR A 173 8.10 -6.57 24.01
C THR A 173 8.78 -7.93 23.84
N PRO A 174 9.98 -8.16 24.40
CA PRO A 174 10.66 -9.45 24.30
C PRO A 174 9.83 -10.57 24.92
N GLU A 175 9.73 -11.70 24.24
CA GLU A 175 9.14 -12.93 24.75
C GLU A 175 10.28 -13.85 25.21
N LEU A 176 10.39 -14.09 26.52
CA LEU A 176 11.34 -15.03 27.08
C LEU A 176 10.68 -16.40 27.25
N LEU A 177 11.42 -17.47 26.96
CA LEU A 177 11.03 -18.82 27.32
C LEU A 177 11.21 -18.96 28.84
N HIS A 178 10.12 -19.01 29.59
CA HIS A 178 10.14 -19.14 31.04
C HIS A 178 9.09 -20.15 31.53
N ARG A 179 9.29 -20.69 32.71
CA ARG A 179 8.24 -21.43 33.39
C ARG A 179 7.18 -20.45 33.89
N PHE A 180 5.94 -20.86 33.77
CA PHE A 180 4.84 -20.03 34.29
C PHE A 180 4.63 -20.29 35.80
N PRO A 181 4.52 -19.25 36.64
CA PRO A 181 4.64 -17.82 36.34
C PRO A 181 6.12 -17.38 36.11
N PRO A 182 6.34 -16.27 35.34
CA PRO A 182 7.70 -15.75 35.12
C PRO A 182 8.36 -15.29 36.42
N SER A 183 9.66 -15.52 36.56
CA SER A 183 10.43 -15.08 37.71
C SER A 183 10.58 -13.55 37.74
N THR A 184 10.98 -13.00 38.88
CA THR A 184 11.30 -11.57 39.01
C THR A 184 12.49 -11.19 38.13
N GLU A 185 13.48 -12.09 37.98
CA GLU A 185 14.64 -11.90 37.12
C GLU A 185 14.24 -11.82 35.64
N ASP A 186 13.31 -12.68 35.19
CA ASP A 186 12.78 -12.63 33.81
C ASP A 186 12.06 -11.31 33.55
N GLN A 187 11.27 -10.83 34.49
CA GLN A 187 10.57 -9.56 34.37
C GLN A 187 11.53 -8.36 34.29
N GLU A 188 12.57 -8.36 35.13
CA GLU A 188 13.60 -7.33 35.10
C GLU A 188 14.38 -7.35 33.79
N LEU A 189 14.71 -8.54 33.26
CA LEU A 189 15.41 -8.69 32.00
C LEU A 189 14.57 -8.15 30.84
N VAL A 190 13.28 -8.52 30.77
CA VAL A 190 12.34 -7.98 29.75
C VAL A 190 12.29 -6.45 29.82
N LYS A 191 12.19 -5.90 31.02
CA LYS A 191 12.16 -4.44 31.22
C LYS A 191 13.45 -3.78 30.71
N ARG A 192 14.61 -4.31 31.08
CA ARG A 192 15.91 -3.77 30.66
C ARG A 192 16.09 -3.83 29.14
N ILE A 193 15.71 -4.93 28.48
CA ILE A 193 15.78 -5.07 27.04
C ILE A 193 14.83 -4.08 26.37
N SER A 194 13.59 -3.96 26.88
CA SER A 194 12.61 -3.02 26.33
C SER A 194 13.07 -1.56 26.44
N GLU A 195 13.68 -1.17 27.57
CA GLU A 195 14.24 0.16 27.75
C GLU A 195 15.43 0.42 26.82
N HIS A 196 16.31 -0.57 26.65
CA HIS A 196 17.42 -0.48 25.70
C HIS A 196 16.92 -0.27 24.27
N ASN A 197 15.97 -1.09 23.82
CA ASN A 197 15.40 -1.00 22.48
C ASN A 197 14.69 0.34 22.27
N ARG A 198 13.97 0.84 23.28
CA ARG A 198 13.32 2.14 23.23
C ARG A 198 14.34 3.29 23.08
N LYS A 199 15.43 3.24 23.81
CA LYS A 199 16.52 4.25 23.67
C LYS A 199 17.15 4.20 22.28
N ALA A 200 17.46 3.00 21.78
CA ALA A 200 18.04 2.82 20.45
C ALA A 200 17.10 3.37 19.37
N ALA A 201 15.81 3.01 19.43
CA ALA A 201 14.80 3.56 18.51
C ALA A 201 14.69 5.08 18.62
N GLY A 202 14.73 5.64 19.85
CA GLY A 202 14.70 7.09 20.06
C GLY A 202 15.87 7.80 19.37
N HIS A 203 17.10 7.26 19.51
CA HIS A 203 18.27 7.82 18.81
C HIS A 203 18.11 7.76 17.28
N TYR A 204 17.66 6.64 16.75
CA TYR A 204 17.40 6.47 15.33
C TYR A 204 16.40 7.50 14.79
N PHE A 205 15.24 7.66 15.45
CA PHE A 205 14.24 8.62 15.03
C PHE A 205 14.69 10.06 15.15
N ASN A 206 15.50 10.40 16.17
CA ASN A 206 16.09 11.72 16.30
C ASN A 206 17.06 12.02 15.14
N GLN A 207 17.85 11.05 14.70
CA GLN A 207 18.72 11.21 13.54
C GLN A 207 17.90 11.46 12.26
N LEU A 208 16.87 10.66 12.00
CA LEU A 208 15.97 10.88 10.85
C LEU A 208 15.30 12.25 10.91
N THR A 209 14.77 12.64 12.07
CA THR A 209 14.13 13.96 12.23
C THR A 209 15.13 15.09 11.95
N SER A 210 16.35 15.00 12.47
CA SER A 210 17.40 15.99 12.22
C SER A 210 17.76 16.08 10.74
N GLN A 211 17.82 14.94 10.06
CA GLN A 211 18.13 14.87 8.62
C GLN A 211 17.07 15.56 7.76
N PHE A 212 15.79 15.44 8.11
CA PHE A 212 14.67 15.95 7.31
C PHE A 212 14.12 17.29 7.78
N SER A 213 14.48 17.77 8.97
CA SER A 213 14.00 19.06 9.52
C SER A 213 14.30 20.25 8.63
N SER A 214 15.37 20.20 7.82
CA SER A 214 15.74 21.27 6.88
C SER A 214 14.86 21.32 5.61
N GLN A 215 13.99 20.33 5.39
CA GLN A 215 13.21 20.19 4.16
C GLN A 215 11.81 20.82 4.24
N GLY A 216 11.48 21.49 5.35
CA GLY A 216 10.18 22.15 5.52
C GLY A 216 9.00 21.18 5.65
N ILE A 217 9.24 19.95 6.11
CA ILE A 217 8.24 18.91 6.30
C ILE A 217 7.72 18.96 7.74
N ASP A 218 6.40 18.93 7.91
CA ASP A 218 5.77 18.72 9.21
C ASP A 218 5.92 17.25 9.61
N LEU A 219 6.97 16.97 10.39
CA LEU A 219 7.40 15.62 10.75
C LEU A 219 7.14 15.32 12.22
N GLN A 220 6.37 14.29 12.49
CA GLN A 220 6.16 13.77 13.85
C GLN A 220 6.69 12.36 13.99
N THR A 221 6.96 11.94 15.23
CA THR A 221 7.44 10.58 15.52
C THR A 221 6.55 9.89 16.55
N ARG A 222 6.39 8.55 16.42
CA ARG A 222 5.64 7.70 17.34
C ARG A 222 6.44 6.45 17.68
N LEU A 223 6.81 6.31 18.96
CA LEU A 223 7.51 5.15 19.50
C LEU A 223 6.62 4.46 20.53
N ILE A 224 6.07 3.32 20.18
CA ILE A 224 5.12 2.57 21.01
C ILE A 224 5.72 1.21 21.35
N THR A 225 5.61 0.78 22.59
CA THR A 225 6.01 -0.56 23.01
C THR A 225 4.77 -1.44 23.12
N SER A 226 4.76 -2.59 22.44
CA SER A 226 3.62 -3.50 22.44
C SER A 226 4.04 -4.94 22.14
N SER A 227 3.31 -5.92 22.66
CA SER A 227 3.45 -7.33 22.26
C SER A 227 2.76 -7.63 20.93
N ASN A 228 1.75 -6.85 20.53
CA ASN A 228 1.01 -7.05 19.29
C ASN A 228 1.24 -5.90 18.32
N VAL A 229 2.25 -6.05 17.46
CA VAL A 229 2.65 -5.02 16.48
C VAL A 229 1.51 -4.67 15.52
N ILE A 230 0.81 -5.69 14.98
CA ILE A 230 -0.23 -5.48 13.96
C ILE A 230 -1.42 -4.70 14.54
N ALA A 231 -1.91 -5.10 15.71
CA ALA A 231 -3.01 -4.39 16.37
C ALA A 231 -2.62 -2.95 16.69
N THR A 232 -1.41 -2.74 17.21
CA THR A 232 -0.91 -1.40 17.55
C THR A 232 -0.80 -0.49 16.34
N LEU A 233 -0.29 -0.99 15.21
CA LEU A 233 -0.24 -0.23 13.95
C LEU A 233 -1.65 0.13 13.48
N HIS A 234 -2.59 -0.78 13.60
CA HIS A 234 -3.98 -0.53 13.26
C HIS A 234 -4.62 0.56 14.15
N ASP A 235 -4.33 0.52 15.44
CA ASP A 235 -4.80 1.52 16.41
C ASP A 235 -4.24 2.91 16.10
N ILE A 236 -2.94 3.01 15.76
CA ILE A 236 -2.31 4.25 15.32
C ILE A 236 -3.06 4.82 14.10
N VAL A 237 -3.30 3.99 13.09
CA VAL A 237 -3.98 4.40 11.86
C VAL A 237 -5.37 4.97 12.14
N GLN A 238 -6.10 4.37 13.07
CA GLN A 238 -7.44 4.83 13.44
C GLN A 238 -7.42 6.10 14.30
N GLN A 239 -6.61 6.12 15.35
CA GLN A 239 -6.55 7.23 16.32
C GLN A 239 -5.99 8.50 15.68
N GLU A 240 -4.94 8.37 14.89
CA GLU A 240 -4.30 9.49 14.19
C GLU A 240 -4.99 9.85 12.87
N LYS A 241 -6.06 9.12 12.48
CA LYS A 241 -6.82 9.33 11.23
C LYS A 241 -5.90 9.35 10.00
N ILE A 242 -5.04 8.36 9.91
CA ILE A 242 -4.08 8.22 8.82
C ILE A 242 -4.79 7.90 7.50
N ASP A 243 -4.44 8.62 6.44
CA ASP A 243 -5.00 8.44 5.10
C ASP A 243 -4.22 7.46 4.25
N LEU A 244 -2.89 7.38 4.46
CA LEU A 244 -2.00 6.46 3.74
C LEU A 244 -0.91 5.95 4.69
N VAL A 245 -0.74 4.63 4.69
CA VAL A 245 0.38 3.94 5.35
C VAL A 245 1.40 3.53 4.30
N VAL A 246 2.66 3.82 4.55
CA VAL A 246 3.79 3.41 3.70
C VAL A 246 4.72 2.54 4.53
N LEU A 247 5.05 1.35 4.04
CA LEU A 247 5.95 0.43 4.72
C LEU A 247 6.73 -0.43 3.71
N ALA A 248 7.91 -0.89 4.09
CA ALA A 248 8.63 -1.94 3.38
C ALA A 248 8.25 -3.31 3.98
N ALA A 249 8.15 -4.34 3.11
CA ALA A 249 7.84 -5.72 3.49
C ALA A 249 8.91 -6.70 3.02
#